data_4213b4da698c8444a469581520e672e4
#
_entry.id   4213b4da698c8444a469581520e672e4
#
_cell.length_a   1.000
_cell.length_b   1.000
_cell.length_c   1.000
_cell.angle_alpha   90.00
_cell.angle_beta   90.00
_cell.angle_gamma   90.00
#
_symmetry.space_group_name_H-M   'P 1'
#
loop_
_entity.id
_entity.type
_entity.pdbx_description
1 polymer ?
#
loop_
_entity_poly.entity_id
_entity_poly.type
_entity_poly.pdbx_seq_one_letter_code
_entity_poly.pdbx_strand_id
1 'polypeptide(L)'
;MATIYDIAAEAKVSIATVSRAINNPSKMAPDTLARVKAVLEKNNYFPNAMAQGLVRNSTKTVGVLLTDIKNPHFSTSAYVLETLFFKWGYTTLLCNTGNELSKKMDYIQILASKKLDGLVMLGSTFSSGEIEQVLRDYMPEVPIMI
;
A
#
# COMPACT_ATOMS: atom_id res chain seq x y z
N MET A 1 9.14 -10.89 -18.62
CA MET A 1 7.89 -10.54 -17.94
C MET A 1 7.04 -9.78 -18.94
N ALA A 2 5.79 -10.20 -19.17
CA ALA A 2 4.92 -9.53 -20.14
C ALA A 2 4.63 -8.08 -19.69
N THR A 3 4.54 -7.18 -20.64
CA THR A 3 4.19 -5.77 -20.42
C THR A 3 2.71 -5.53 -20.71
N ILE A 4 2.17 -4.38 -20.31
CA ILE A 4 0.79 -4.00 -20.65
C ILE A 4 0.58 -3.90 -22.17
N TYR A 5 1.64 -3.61 -22.92
CA TYR A 5 1.63 -3.57 -24.40
C TYR A 5 1.43 -4.97 -24.98
N ASP A 6 2.13 -5.97 -24.44
CA ASP A 6 2.02 -7.37 -24.88
C ASP A 6 0.62 -7.91 -24.60
N ILE A 7 0.06 -7.60 -23.42
CA ILE A 7 -1.31 -7.97 -23.06
C ILE A 7 -2.33 -7.33 -24.01
N ALA A 8 -2.19 -6.06 -24.32
CA ALA A 8 -3.07 -5.35 -25.24
C ALA A 8 -3.04 -5.95 -26.65
N ALA A 9 -1.84 -6.24 -27.15
CA ALA A 9 -1.65 -6.87 -28.46
C ALA A 9 -2.27 -8.27 -28.53
N GLU A 10 -2.00 -9.12 -27.53
CA GLU A 10 -2.53 -10.49 -27.47
C GLU A 10 -4.06 -10.52 -27.29
N ALA A 11 -4.61 -9.65 -26.43
CA ALA A 11 -6.05 -9.53 -26.21
C ALA A 11 -6.77 -8.81 -27.38
N LYS A 12 -6.03 -8.27 -28.37
CA LYS A 12 -6.55 -7.46 -29.51
C LYS A 12 -7.42 -6.29 -29.04
N VAL A 13 -6.92 -5.54 -28.06
CA VAL A 13 -7.57 -4.33 -27.52
C VAL A 13 -6.55 -3.22 -27.31
N SER A 14 -7.02 -2.00 -27.05
CA SER A 14 -6.12 -0.90 -26.69
C SER A 14 -5.56 -1.05 -25.27
N ILE A 15 -4.40 -0.44 -25.00
CA ILE A 15 -3.81 -0.34 -23.65
C ILE A 15 -4.81 0.26 -22.67
N ALA A 16 -5.56 1.28 -23.09
CA ALA A 16 -6.60 1.91 -22.27
C ALA A 16 -7.70 0.91 -21.89
N THR A 17 -8.04 -0.04 -22.78
CA THR A 17 -8.99 -1.11 -22.51
C THR A 17 -8.44 -2.10 -21.49
N VAL A 18 -7.16 -2.50 -21.59
CA VAL A 18 -6.49 -3.34 -20.59
C VAL A 18 -6.45 -2.63 -19.23
N SER A 19 -6.04 -1.38 -19.20
CA SER A 19 -6.01 -0.56 -17.98
C SER A 19 -7.40 -0.46 -17.32
N ARG A 20 -8.46 -0.30 -18.14
CA ARG A 20 -9.85 -0.27 -17.65
C ARG A 20 -10.29 -1.63 -17.12
N ALA A 21 -9.92 -2.74 -17.76
CA ALA A 21 -10.21 -4.09 -17.30
C ALA A 21 -9.62 -4.37 -15.91
N ILE A 22 -8.43 -3.83 -15.65
CA ILE A 22 -7.72 -3.97 -14.40
C ILE A 22 -8.32 -3.05 -13.31
N ASN A 23 -8.61 -1.79 -13.66
CA ASN A 23 -8.95 -0.77 -12.66
C ASN A 23 -10.47 -0.58 -12.45
N ASN A 24 -11.29 -0.85 -13.46
CA ASN A 24 -12.75 -0.63 -13.43
C ASN A 24 -13.49 -1.73 -14.19
N PRO A 25 -13.38 -3.01 -13.79
CA PRO A 25 -13.94 -4.14 -14.52
C PRO A 25 -15.47 -4.08 -14.66
N SER A 26 -16.17 -3.48 -13.68
CA SER A 26 -17.63 -3.35 -13.70
C SER A 26 -18.17 -2.43 -14.80
N LYS A 27 -17.31 -1.60 -15.42
CA LYS A 27 -17.69 -0.67 -16.50
C LYS A 27 -17.33 -1.23 -17.89
N MET A 28 -17.06 -2.53 -18.01
CA MET A 28 -16.66 -3.16 -19.27
C MET A 28 -17.70 -4.15 -19.78
N ALA A 29 -17.73 -4.32 -21.10
CA ALA A 29 -18.51 -5.40 -21.71
C ALA A 29 -17.96 -6.76 -21.25
N PRO A 30 -18.84 -7.71 -20.84
CA PRO A 30 -18.44 -8.99 -20.25
C PRO A 30 -17.45 -9.78 -21.13
N ASP A 31 -17.69 -9.86 -22.42
CA ASP A 31 -16.85 -10.61 -23.37
C ASP A 31 -15.44 -10.01 -23.48
N THR A 32 -15.34 -8.69 -23.52
CA THR A 32 -14.05 -8.00 -23.56
C THR A 32 -13.27 -8.18 -22.26
N LEU A 33 -13.96 -8.11 -21.12
CA LEU A 33 -13.38 -8.34 -19.80
C LEU A 33 -12.85 -9.78 -19.67
N ALA A 34 -13.66 -10.78 -20.10
CA ALA A 34 -13.27 -12.20 -20.05
C ALA A 34 -12.01 -12.44 -20.90
N ARG A 35 -11.98 -11.90 -22.12
CA ARG A 35 -10.82 -12.02 -23.01
C ARG A 35 -9.56 -11.41 -22.41
N VAL A 36 -9.62 -10.20 -21.86
CA VAL A 36 -8.48 -9.55 -21.24
C VAL A 36 -8.00 -10.32 -20.00
N LYS A 37 -8.92 -10.80 -19.16
CA LYS A 37 -8.58 -11.61 -17.97
C LYS A 37 -7.85 -12.88 -18.34
N ALA A 38 -8.33 -13.61 -19.35
CA ALA A 38 -7.68 -14.84 -19.82
C ALA A 38 -6.23 -14.60 -20.28
N VAL A 39 -5.97 -13.47 -20.96
CA VAL A 39 -4.61 -13.10 -21.39
C VAL A 39 -3.74 -12.68 -20.22
N LEU A 40 -4.28 -11.95 -19.22
CA LEU A 40 -3.56 -11.59 -18.00
C LEU A 40 -3.12 -12.84 -17.22
N GLU A 41 -4.02 -13.79 -17.03
CA GLU A 41 -3.75 -15.05 -16.34
C GLU A 41 -2.74 -15.92 -17.08
N LYS A 42 -2.91 -16.11 -18.39
CA LYS A 42 -1.99 -16.87 -19.25
C LYS A 42 -0.54 -16.34 -19.17
N ASN A 43 -0.38 -15.04 -19.10
CA ASN A 43 0.93 -14.38 -19.04
C ASN A 43 1.47 -14.17 -17.64
N ASN A 44 0.76 -14.61 -16.58
CA ASN A 44 1.06 -14.29 -15.20
C ASN A 44 1.36 -12.79 -15.01
N TYR A 45 0.54 -11.95 -15.65
CA TYR A 45 0.73 -10.51 -15.62
C TYR A 45 0.19 -9.94 -14.32
N PHE A 46 1.09 -9.36 -13.51
CA PHE A 46 0.73 -8.61 -12.31
C PHE A 46 0.82 -7.11 -12.63
N PRO A 47 -0.29 -6.37 -12.52
CA PRO A 47 -0.28 -4.93 -12.70
C PRO A 47 0.69 -4.26 -11.72
N ASN A 48 1.44 -3.28 -12.20
CA ASN A 48 2.33 -2.52 -11.34
C ASN A 48 1.50 -1.70 -10.32
N ALA A 49 1.61 -2.07 -9.03
CA ALA A 49 0.88 -1.42 -7.94
C ALA A 49 1.18 0.10 -7.85
N MET A 50 2.41 0.52 -8.15
CA MET A 50 2.77 1.94 -8.17
C MET A 50 2.04 2.70 -9.28
N ALA A 51 1.94 2.11 -10.48
CA ALA A 51 1.20 2.72 -11.59
C ALA A 51 -0.31 2.78 -11.29
N GLN A 52 -0.86 1.76 -10.63
CA GLN A 52 -2.27 1.78 -10.17
C GLN A 52 -2.50 2.83 -9.08
N GLY A 53 -1.57 2.96 -8.14
CA GLY A 53 -1.62 3.94 -7.06
C GLY A 53 -1.70 5.38 -7.58
N LEU A 54 -0.98 5.71 -8.64
CA LEU A 54 -1.04 7.02 -9.30
C LEU A 54 -2.43 7.33 -9.87
N VAL A 55 -3.08 6.33 -10.46
CA VAL A 55 -4.43 6.49 -11.06
C VAL A 55 -5.52 6.58 -9.99
N ARG A 56 -5.35 5.86 -8.87
CA ARG A 56 -6.34 5.77 -7.78
C ARG A 56 -6.12 6.78 -6.67
N ASN A 57 -5.00 7.50 -6.67
CA ASN A 57 -4.50 8.31 -5.55
C ASN A 57 -4.47 7.53 -4.21
N SER A 58 -4.18 6.23 -4.27
CA SER A 58 -4.12 5.32 -3.12
C SER A 58 -3.22 4.14 -3.45
N THR A 59 -2.25 3.87 -2.59
CA THR A 59 -1.32 2.73 -2.73
C THR A 59 -1.86 1.46 -2.08
N LYS A 60 -2.98 1.55 -1.37
CA LYS A 60 -3.51 0.47 -0.53
C LYS A 60 -2.48 -0.07 0.45
N THR A 61 -1.67 0.83 1.01
CA THR A 61 -0.60 0.50 1.95
C THR A 61 -0.72 1.33 3.22
N VAL A 62 -0.66 0.68 4.37
CA VAL A 62 -0.68 1.31 5.69
C VAL A 62 0.62 0.97 6.42
N GLY A 63 1.25 1.96 7.04
CA GLY A 63 2.39 1.77 7.93
C GLY A 63 1.94 1.41 9.35
N VAL A 64 2.65 0.48 9.99
CA VAL A 64 2.51 0.21 11.42
C VAL A 64 3.89 0.26 12.06
N LEU A 65 4.13 1.25 12.91
CA LEU A 65 5.35 1.40 13.67
C LEU A 65 5.14 0.90 15.09
N LEU A 66 6.11 0.15 15.62
CA LEU A 66 6.15 -0.27 17.00
C LEU A 66 7.59 -0.29 17.51
N THR A 67 7.75 -0.23 18.82
CA THR A 67 9.07 -0.17 19.46
C THR A 67 9.75 -1.51 19.59
N ASP A 68 9.00 -2.57 19.92
CA ASP A 68 9.55 -3.91 20.08
C ASP A 68 8.52 -5.00 19.73
N ILE A 69 8.74 -5.67 18.60
CA ILE A 69 7.89 -6.76 18.13
C ILE A 69 7.91 -7.98 19.05
N LYS A 70 8.92 -8.12 19.91
CA LYS A 70 9.01 -9.22 20.88
C LYS A 70 8.06 -8.99 22.07
N ASN A 71 7.63 -7.76 22.30
CA ASN A 71 6.65 -7.47 23.34
C ASN A 71 5.26 -7.99 22.90
N PRO A 72 4.64 -8.93 23.66
CA PRO A 72 3.35 -9.53 23.28
C PRO A 72 2.22 -8.52 23.07
N HIS A 73 2.24 -7.38 23.77
CA HIS A 73 1.25 -6.31 23.60
C HIS A 73 1.33 -5.72 22.18
N PHE A 74 2.53 -5.37 21.71
CA PHE A 74 2.70 -4.79 20.39
C PHE A 74 2.53 -5.81 19.26
N SER A 75 3.04 -7.04 19.43
CA SER A 75 2.87 -8.08 18.42
C SER A 75 1.42 -8.52 18.25
N THR A 76 0.65 -8.62 19.34
CA THR A 76 -0.78 -8.91 19.28
C THR A 76 -1.55 -7.78 18.59
N SER A 77 -1.26 -6.52 18.95
CA SER A 77 -1.89 -5.36 18.31
C SER A 77 -1.57 -5.30 16.81
N ALA A 78 -0.31 -5.52 16.45
CA ALA A 78 0.12 -5.55 15.05
C ALA A 78 -0.58 -6.66 14.25
N TYR A 79 -0.72 -7.86 14.83
CA TYR A 79 -1.46 -8.97 14.23
C TYR A 79 -2.93 -8.63 13.96
N VAL A 80 -3.60 -8.02 14.93
CA VAL A 80 -5.00 -7.62 14.78
C VAL A 80 -5.16 -6.56 13.69
N LEU A 81 -4.29 -5.53 13.70
CA LEU A 81 -4.30 -4.47 12.69
C LEU A 81 -4.04 -5.02 11.29
N GLU A 82 -3.01 -5.86 11.13
CA GLU A 82 -2.68 -6.49 9.85
C GLU A 82 -3.88 -7.29 9.31
N THR A 83 -4.48 -8.12 10.15
CA THR A 83 -5.64 -8.93 9.78
C THR A 83 -6.84 -8.08 9.33
N LEU A 84 -7.10 -6.96 10.00
CA LEU A 84 -8.17 -6.03 9.63
C LEU A 84 -7.86 -5.30 8.33
N PHE A 85 -6.65 -4.76 8.17
CA PHE A 85 -6.23 -4.07 6.97
C PHE A 85 -6.25 -5.00 5.76
N PHE A 86 -5.79 -6.25 5.91
CA PHE A 86 -5.85 -7.24 4.85
C PHE A 86 -7.29 -7.51 4.38
N LYS A 87 -8.26 -7.64 5.30
CA LYS A 87 -9.69 -7.79 4.96
C LYS A 87 -10.23 -6.60 4.15
N TRP A 88 -9.70 -5.41 4.34
CA TRP A 88 -10.08 -4.21 3.60
C TRP A 88 -9.23 -3.96 2.34
N GLY A 89 -8.38 -4.92 1.99
CA GLY A 89 -7.54 -4.88 0.79
C GLY A 89 -6.34 -3.96 0.91
N TYR A 90 -5.85 -3.74 2.14
CA TYR A 90 -4.60 -3.01 2.41
C TYR A 90 -3.45 -3.97 2.69
N THR A 91 -2.26 -3.55 2.29
CA THR A 91 -0.99 -4.18 2.70
C THR A 91 -0.43 -3.43 3.90
N THR A 92 0.05 -4.14 4.90
CA THR A 92 0.67 -3.54 6.09
C THR A 92 2.19 -3.57 5.97
N LEU A 93 2.83 -2.40 6.13
CA LEU A 93 4.28 -2.27 6.31
C LEU A 93 4.59 -2.15 7.80
N LEU A 94 5.05 -3.24 8.40
CA LEU A 94 5.43 -3.27 9.81
C LEU A 94 6.88 -2.84 9.98
N CYS A 95 7.12 -1.86 10.87
CA CYS A 95 8.44 -1.33 11.20
C CYS A 95 8.72 -1.44 12.71
N ASN A 96 9.78 -2.17 13.06
CA ASN A 96 10.26 -2.30 14.43
C ASN A 96 11.35 -1.25 14.70
N THR A 97 10.98 -0.14 15.35
CA THR A 97 11.83 1.05 15.45
C THR A 97 12.84 1.01 16.60
N GLY A 98 12.56 0.23 17.65
CA GLY A 98 13.25 0.43 18.93
C GLY A 98 12.82 1.70 19.64
N ASN A 99 13.57 2.09 20.68
CA ASN A 99 13.27 3.28 21.50
C ASN A 99 13.99 4.55 21.05
N GLU A 100 15.02 4.44 20.22
CA GLU A 100 15.82 5.57 19.76
C GLU A 100 15.02 6.53 18.88
N LEU A 101 15.02 7.81 19.22
CA LEU A 101 14.28 8.84 18.51
C LEU A 101 14.74 8.96 17.04
N SER A 102 16.05 8.96 16.80
CA SER A 102 16.61 9.04 15.45
C SER A 102 16.08 7.94 14.54
N LYS A 103 16.07 6.71 15.02
CA LYS A 103 15.59 5.56 14.26
C LYS A 103 14.08 5.63 13.97
N LYS A 104 13.29 6.16 14.91
CA LYS A 104 11.86 6.41 14.68
C LYS A 104 11.68 7.44 13.55
N MET A 105 12.44 8.53 13.58
CA MET A 105 12.41 9.57 12.56
C MET A 105 12.81 9.03 11.19
N ASP A 106 13.87 8.21 11.11
CA ASP A 106 14.31 7.56 9.88
C ASP A 106 13.21 6.69 9.26
N TYR A 107 12.52 5.88 10.08
CA TYR A 107 11.41 5.06 9.60
C TYR A 107 10.23 5.91 9.11
N ILE A 108 9.89 7.01 9.77
CA ILE A 108 8.84 7.93 9.31
C ILE A 108 9.20 8.50 7.93
N GLN A 109 10.44 8.94 7.72
CA GLN A 109 10.90 9.45 6.43
C GLN A 109 10.88 8.37 5.33
N ILE A 110 11.34 7.16 5.65
CA ILE A 110 11.26 6.00 4.73
C ILE A 110 9.81 5.74 4.34
N LEU A 111 8.89 5.71 5.31
CA LEU A 111 7.48 5.44 5.05
C LEU A 111 6.82 6.57 4.26
N ALA A 112 7.17 7.82 4.50
CA ALA A 112 6.72 8.97 3.72
C ALA A 112 7.02 8.78 2.22
N SER A 113 8.22 8.27 1.89
CA SER A 113 8.61 7.99 0.50
C SER A 113 7.78 6.89 -0.17
N LYS A 114 7.05 6.06 0.61
CA LYS A 114 6.21 4.96 0.10
C LYS A 114 4.78 5.39 -0.24
N LYS A 115 4.41 6.65 0.01
CA LYS A 115 3.06 7.18 -0.23
C LYS A 115 1.98 6.34 0.44
N LEU A 116 2.04 6.23 1.76
CA LEU A 116 1.08 5.47 2.55
C LEU A 116 -0.31 6.12 2.53
N ASP A 117 -1.35 5.29 2.63
CA ASP A 117 -2.74 5.71 2.83
C ASP A 117 -3.06 5.97 4.31
N GLY A 118 -2.20 5.52 5.22
CA GLY A 118 -2.34 5.73 6.67
C GLY A 118 -1.12 5.25 7.44
N LEU A 119 -0.98 5.72 8.67
CA LEU A 119 0.09 5.35 9.60
C LEU A 119 -0.48 5.10 10.99
N VAL A 120 -0.16 3.95 11.59
CA VAL A 120 -0.44 3.62 12.98
C VAL A 120 0.86 3.49 13.74
N MET A 121 0.96 4.14 14.90
CA MET A 121 2.13 4.06 15.77
C MET A 121 1.70 3.50 17.11
N LEU A 122 2.28 2.36 17.50
CA LEU A 122 1.95 1.64 18.71
C LEU A 122 2.91 1.97 19.83
N GLY A 123 2.42 2.70 20.82
CA GLY A 123 3.14 3.04 22.05
C GLY A 123 3.30 4.54 22.27
N SER A 124 3.21 4.94 23.54
CA SER A 124 3.29 6.35 23.99
C SER A 124 4.63 7.04 23.66
N THR A 125 5.67 6.28 23.37
CA THR A 125 7.00 6.83 23.01
C THR A 125 7.04 7.48 21.64
N PHE A 126 5.95 7.43 20.87
CA PHE A 126 5.77 8.16 19.63
C PHE A 126 5.10 9.54 19.82
N SER A 127 4.60 9.83 21.01
CA SER A 127 3.97 11.12 21.35
C SER A 127 5.02 12.12 21.83
N SER A 128 5.92 12.56 20.93
CA SER A 128 6.88 13.63 21.23
C SER A 128 6.78 14.74 20.18
N GLY A 129 7.13 15.97 20.60
CA GLY A 129 7.07 17.15 19.72
C GLY A 129 7.94 17.01 18.46
N GLU A 130 9.09 16.34 18.58
CA GLU A 130 9.99 16.09 17.46
C GLU A 130 9.37 15.14 16.44
N ILE A 131 8.70 14.06 16.90
CA ILE A 131 8.01 13.13 16.01
C ILE A 131 6.82 13.83 15.35
N GLU A 132 6.04 14.59 16.09
CA GLU A 132 4.93 15.36 15.52
C GLU A 132 5.40 16.34 14.46
N GLN A 133 6.54 16.98 14.66
CA GLN A 133 7.11 17.91 13.66
C GLN A 133 7.49 17.17 12.38
N VAL A 134 8.19 16.03 12.48
CA VAL A 134 8.57 15.21 11.33
C VAL A 134 7.33 14.69 10.58
N LEU A 135 6.29 14.31 11.28
CA LEU A 135 5.03 13.89 10.65
C LEU A 135 4.37 15.03 9.88
N ARG A 136 4.31 16.24 10.46
CA ARG A 136 3.80 17.43 9.75
C ARG A 136 4.60 17.76 8.49
N ASP A 137 5.93 17.62 8.57
CA ASP A 137 6.81 17.98 7.47
C ASP A 137 6.77 16.98 6.31
N TYR A 138 6.70 15.69 6.60
CA TYR A 138 6.83 14.64 5.60
C TYR A 138 5.51 13.95 5.23
N MET A 139 4.49 13.99 6.09
CA MET A 139 3.22 13.26 5.93
C MET A 139 1.99 14.12 6.28
N PRO A 140 1.89 15.38 5.81
CA PRO A 140 0.85 16.32 6.26
C PRO A 140 -0.58 15.87 5.95
N GLU A 141 -0.77 15.06 4.90
CA GLU A 141 -2.09 14.61 4.44
C GLU A 141 -2.38 13.14 4.79
N VAL A 142 -1.44 12.44 5.43
CA VAL A 142 -1.62 11.02 5.79
C VAL A 142 -2.38 10.93 7.13
N PRO A 143 -3.49 10.18 7.19
CA PRO A 143 -4.17 9.88 8.45
C PRO A 143 -3.23 9.15 9.41
N ILE A 144 -3.06 9.67 10.62
CA ILE A 144 -2.14 9.14 11.62
C ILE A 144 -2.89 8.82 12.91
N MET A 145 -2.62 7.64 13.48
CA MET A 145 -3.09 7.18 14.78
C MET A 145 -1.88 6.86 15.68
N ILE A 146 -1.89 7.35 16.91
CA ILE A 146 -0.90 7.04 17.96
C ILE A 146 -1.58 6.32 19.10
#